data_5a53af8a39a1d8321a4f00e099db4b3e
#
_entry.id   5a53af8a39a1d8321a4f00e099db4b3e
#
_cell.length_a   1.000
_cell.length_b   1.000
_cell.length_c   1.000
_cell.angle_alpha   90.00
_cell.angle_beta   90.00
_cell.angle_gamma   90.00
#
_symmetry.space_group_name_H-M   'P 1'
#
loop_
_entity.id
_entity.type
_entity.pdbx_description
1 polymer ?
#
loop_
_entity_poly.entity_id
_entity_poly.type
_entity_poly.pdbx_seq_one_letter_code
_entity_poly.pdbx_strand_id
1 'polypeptide(L)'
;VENQLKNIHIKYYMEVTISEECKDFFYDKLLRNVFDKFVIMNPESTKTKNYSPILVTCQNSYLSNLFIEKIMNYIFTNEKTITANYEHKLLNNKNISFNVKMSKNHIEVNPSEYGINDRNIVGEYIEEISNAPNIITGNKKNIIVWNIDKLGVIAFDSLHYVVKKNEDYANFICISSNSNKIDKSILSTLNEINIINPNRNFYSEFFTKFYPNLDQNTILNELKLGLNDYSFNSFLKYVGVMSNFNRELEYKNPLKEFIRDIYRKITMKNKITDTFIEELRTILYDLYVYHFTYDEIVYVFIEFVANDSAISDDKKRLILKKACLFGNTSNKGNKQVIHLEAFIYNCMNIYHSAEKA
;
A
#
# COMPACT_ATOMS: atom_id res chain seq x y z
N VAL A 1 19.31 22.76 -15.12
CA VAL A 1 19.82 21.41 -15.44
C VAL A 1 19.55 20.46 -14.27
N GLU A 2 19.88 20.82 -13.01
CA GLU A 2 19.62 19.95 -11.83
C GLU A 2 18.12 19.71 -11.59
N ASN A 3 17.25 20.71 -11.75
CA ASN A 3 15.80 20.54 -11.61
C ASN A 3 15.18 19.74 -12.78
N GLN A 4 15.77 19.82 -13.97
CA GLN A 4 15.35 18.99 -15.11
C GLN A 4 15.80 17.53 -14.92
N LEU A 5 17.00 17.29 -14.38
CA LEU A 5 17.47 15.95 -14.04
C LEU A 5 16.67 15.35 -12.88
N LYS A 6 16.33 16.14 -11.85
CA LYS A 6 15.41 15.69 -10.79
C LYS A 6 14.03 15.32 -11.35
N ASN A 7 13.45 16.14 -12.23
CA ASN A 7 12.16 15.83 -12.86
C ASN A 7 12.23 14.62 -13.81
N ILE A 8 13.34 14.39 -14.49
CA ILE A 8 13.56 13.22 -15.33
C ILE A 8 13.70 11.97 -14.43
N HIS A 9 14.50 12.02 -13.36
CA HIS A 9 14.58 10.94 -12.38
C HIS A 9 13.21 10.62 -11.76
N ILE A 10 12.44 11.64 -11.40
CA ILE A 10 11.11 11.51 -10.81
C ILE A 10 10.14 10.81 -11.78
N LYS A 11 10.12 11.22 -13.06
CA LYS A 11 9.22 10.66 -14.08
C LYS A 11 9.50 9.16 -14.39
N TYR A 12 10.75 8.74 -14.30
CA TYR A 12 11.15 7.33 -14.51
C TYR A 12 10.79 6.40 -13.34
N TYR A 13 10.52 6.95 -12.15
CA TYR A 13 10.03 6.15 -11.02
C TYR A 13 8.53 5.81 -11.10
N MET A 14 7.77 6.42 -12.02
CA MET A 14 6.31 6.27 -12.08
C MET A 14 5.82 4.99 -12.81
N GLU A 15 6.63 4.40 -13.71
CA GLU A 15 6.27 3.15 -14.40
C GLU A 15 7.37 2.09 -14.20
N VAL A 16 7.32 1.46 -13.03
CA VAL A 16 8.21 0.33 -12.73
C VAL A 16 7.69 -0.92 -13.43
N THR A 17 8.19 -1.21 -14.61
CA THR A 17 8.00 -2.51 -15.25
C THR A 17 9.02 -3.50 -14.68
N ILE A 18 8.53 -4.44 -13.88
CA ILE A 18 9.34 -5.52 -13.33
C ILE A 18 9.32 -6.68 -14.34
N SER A 19 10.50 -7.22 -14.65
CA SER A 19 10.62 -8.36 -15.59
C SER A 19 9.85 -9.58 -15.08
N GLU A 20 9.35 -10.41 -15.99
CA GLU A 20 8.64 -11.64 -15.62
C GLU A 20 9.50 -12.60 -14.79
N GLU A 21 10.80 -12.68 -15.05
CA GLU A 21 11.73 -13.48 -14.25
C GLU A 21 11.81 -13.03 -12.79
N CYS A 22 11.75 -11.73 -12.53
CA CYS A 22 11.68 -11.18 -11.17
C CYS A 22 10.34 -11.48 -10.50
N LYS A 23 9.21 -11.38 -11.24
CA LYS A 23 7.90 -11.76 -10.73
C LYS A 23 7.83 -13.24 -10.36
N ASP A 24 8.38 -14.10 -11.19
CA ASP A 24 8.47 -15.53 -10.92
C ASP A 24 9.32 -15.83 -9.68
N PHE A 25 10.43 -15.12 -9.49
CA PHE A 25 11.22 -15.22 -8.27
C PHE A 25 10.42 -14.79 -7.03
N PHE A 26 9.68 -13.68 -7.11
CA PHE A 26 8.83 -13.22 -6.00
C PHE A 26 7.75 -14.26 -5.69
N TYR A 27 7.13 -14.81 -6.72
CA TYR A 27 6.15 -15.86 -6.55
C TYR A 27 6.77 -17.09 -5.85
N ASP A 28 7.87 -17.62 -6.35
CA ASP A 28 8.50 -18.82 -5.82
C ASP A 28 8.96 -18.67 -4.37
N LYS A 29 9.48 -17.50 -3.99
CA LYS A 29 10.04 -17.27 -2.66
C LYS A 29 9.05 -16.78 -1.63
N LEU A 30 8.04 -15.99 -2.03
CA LEU A 30 7.14 -15.32 -1.11
C LEU A 30 5.71 -15.88 -1.16
N LEU A 31 5.24 -16.28 -2.33
CA LEU A 31 3.82 -16.57 -2.55
C LEU A 31 3.51 -18.05 -2.74
N ARG A 32 4.48 -18.89 -3.13
CA ARG A 32 4.24 -20.32 -3.42
C ARG A 32 3.59 -21.05 -2.24
N ASN A 33 4.17 -20.97 -1.05
CA ASN A 33 3.61 -21.64 0.14
C ASN A 33 2.23 -21.13 0.52
N VAL A 34 1.97 -19.86 0.27
CA VAL A 34 0.69 -19.20 0.52
C VAL A 34 -0.34 -19.63 -0.51
N PHE A 35 0.08 -19.76 -1.75
CA PHE A 35 -0.74 -20.25 -2.85
C PHE A 35 -1.10 -21.74 -2.67
N ASP A 36 -0.16 -22.56 -2.22
CA ASP A 36 -0.41 -23.96 -1.91
C ASP A 36 -1.46 -24.11 -0.79
N LYS A 37 -1.45 -23.24 0.22
CA LYS A 37 -2.51 -23.20 1.24
C LYS A 37 -3.88 -22.88 0.61
N PHE A 38 -3.95 -21.91 -0.30
CA PHE A 38 -5.21 -21.62 -1.01
C PHE A 38 -5.73 -22.85 -1.76
N VAL A 39 -4.85 -23.55 -2.48
CA VAL A 39 -5.21 -24.77 -3.24
C VAL A 39 -5.68 -25.88 -2.32
N ILE A 40 -5.00 -26.09 -1.18
CA ILE A 40 -5.40 -27.10 -0.18
C ILE A 40 -6.77 -26.78 0.44
N MET A 41 -7.03 -25.50 0.73
CA MET A 41 -8.32 -25.08 1.29
C MET A 41 -9.46 -25.19 0.25
N ASN A 42 -9.15 -25.09 -1.04
CA ASN A 42 -10.14 -25.05 -2.12
C ASN A 42 -9.78 -26.02 -3.25
N PRO A 43 -9.76 -27.35 -3.01
CA PRO A 43 -9.23 -28.34 -3.96
C PRO A 43 -10.03 -28.43 -5.28
N GLU A 44 -11.30 -28.07 -5.25
CA GLU A 44 -12.16 -28.12 -6.43
C GLU A 44 -12.34 -26.76 -7.14
N SER A 45 -11.62 -25.72 -6.69
CA SER A 45 -11.77 -24.35 -7.20
C SER A 45 -11.56 -24.23 -8.72
N THR A 46 -10.71 -25.05 -9.31
CA THR A 46 -10.51 -25.07 -10.80
C THR A 46 -11.65 -25.71 -11.54
N LYS A 47 -12.35 -26.69 -10.95
CA LYS A 47 -13.48 -27.40 -11.57
C LYS A 47 -14.78 -26.63 -11.41
N THR A 48 -15.11 -26.31 -10.17
CA THR A 48 -16.38 -25.67 -9.80
C THR A 48 -16.34 -24.17 -9.93
N LYS A 49 -15.13 -23.58 -9.98
CA LYS A 49 -14.87 -22.13 -9.95
C LYS A 49 -15.42 -21.45 -8.69
N ASN A 50 -15.59 -22.25 -7.64
CA ASN A 50 -16.09 -21.82 -6.35
C ASN A 50 -15.01 -22.01 -5.30
N TYR A 51 -14.97 -21.09 -4.34
CA TYR A 51 -14.12 -21.17 -3.17
C TYR A 51 -14.79 -20.46 -1.99
N SER A 52 -14.42 -20.85 -0.77
CA SER A 52 -14.90 -20.21 0.45
C SER A 52 -14.36 -18.78 0.56
N PRO A 53 -15.08 -17.85 1.21
CA PRO A 53 -14.62 -16.49 1.39
C PRO A 53 -13.23 -16.42 2.05
N ILE A 54 -12.35 -15.58 1.50
CA ILE A 54 -10.93 -15.49 1.86
C ILE A 54 -10.58 -14.09 2.32
N LEU A 55 -9.77 -14.01 3.38
CA LEU A 55 -9.06 -12.81 3.78
C LEU A 55 -7.58 -12.95 3.43
N VAL A 56 -7.09 -12.08 2.57
CA VAL A 56 -5.65 -11.95 2.28
C VAL A 56 -5.08 -10.80 3.09
N THR A 57 -4.18 -11.11 4.01
CA THR A 57 -3.49 -10.12 4.82
C THR A 57 -2.09 -9.90 4.27
N CYS A 58 -1.78 -8.69 3.81
CA CYS A 58 -0.49 -8.31 3.27
C CYS A 58 -0.24 -6.81 3.42
N GLN A 59 0.89 -6.44 3.99
CA GLN A 59 1.26 -5.02 4.12
C GLN A 59 1.62 -4.35 2.79
N ASN A 60 1.99 -5.15 1.78
CA ASN A 60 2.40 -4.65 0.47
C ASN A 60 1.35 -4.93 -0.61
N SER A 61 0.81 -3.87 -1.20
CA SER A 61 -0.22 -3.95 -2.24
C SER A 61 0.25 -4.65 -3.52
N TYR A 62 1.55 -4.53 -3.87
CA TYR A 62 2.10 -5.20 -5.04
C TYR A 62 2.08 -6.73 -4.89
N LEU A 63 2.47 -7.24 -3.71
CA LEU A 63 2.43 -8.68 -3.45
C LEU A 63 0.99 -9.20 -3.41
N SER A 64 0.06 -8.41 -2.85
CA SER A 64 -1.38 -8.75 -2.89
C SER A 64 -1.90 -8.83 -4.32
N ASN A 65 -1.57 -7.84 -5.18
CA ASN A 65 -1.96 -7.86 -6.60
C ASN A 65 -1.38 -9.08 -7.32
N LEU A 66 -0.09 -9.37 -7.13
CA LEU A 66 0.57 -10.54 -7.75
C LEU A 66 -0.08 -11.85 -7.29
N PHE A 67 -0.47 -11.95 -6.03
CA PHE A 67 -1.15 -13.12 -5.48
C PHE A 67 -2.55 -13.30 -6.07
N ILE A 68 -3.33 -12.22 -6.15
CA ILE A 68 -4.66 -12.23 -6.76
C ILE A 68 -4.58 -12.61 -8.24
N GLU A 69 -3.64 -12.03 -8.98
CA GLU A 69 -3.40 -12.37 -10.38
C GLU A 69 -3.12 -13.88 -10.54
N LYS A 70 -2.29 -14.46 -9.69
CA LYS A 70 -2.00 -15.92 -9.71
C LYS A 70 -3.23 -16.76 -9.37
N ILE A 71 -4.05 -16.36 -8.39
CA ILE A 71 -5.31 -17.06 -8.09
C ILE A 71 -6.26 -16.99 -9.29
N MET A 72 -6.46 -15.80 -9.86
CA MET A 72 -7.36 -15.63 -10.98
C MET A 72 -6.89 -16.42 -12.21
N ASN A 73 -5.59 -16.42 -12.51
CA ASN A 73 -5.02 -17.21 -13.61
C ASN A 73 -5.08 -18.72 -13.35
N TYR A 74 -5.06 -19.16 -12.11
CA TYR A 74 -5.24 -20.57 -11.74
C TYR A 74 -6.67 -21.05 -11.93
N ILE A 75 -7.64 -20.22 -11.54
CA ILE A 75 -9.07 -20.55 -11.64
C ILE A 75 -9.58 -20.30 -13.07
N PHE A 76 -9.12 -19.21 -13.71
CA PHE A 76 -9.54 -18.77 -15.02
C PHE A 76 -8.32 -18.52 -15.91
N THR A 77 -8.30 -19.05 -17.11
CA THR A 77 -7.19 -18.88 -18.04
C THR A 77 -7.27 -17.53 -18.76
N ASN A 78 -6.17 -16.77 -18.80
CA ASN A 78 -5.97 -15.57 -19.63
C ASN A 78 -7.02 -14.46 -19.46
N GLU A 79 -7.22 -13.96 -18.25
CA GLU A 79 -8.12 -12.85 -17.99
C GLU A 79 -7.47 -11.49 -18.29
N LYS A 80 -8.19 -10.67 -19.08
CA LYS A 80 -7.85 -9.24 -19.25
C LYS A 80 -8.73 -8.40 -18.34
N THR A 81 -8.13 -7.54 -17.55
CA THR A 81 -8.83 -6.59 -16.68
C THR A 81 -8.95 -5.23 -17.34
N ILE A 82 -10.07 -4.56 -17.11
CA ILE A 82 -10.34 -3.20 -17.57
C ILE A 82 -10.71 -2.38 -16.33
N THR A 83 -10.12 -1.20 -16.18
CA THR A 83 -10.52 -0.24 -15.16
C THR A 83 -11.53 0.73 -15.76
N ALA A 84 -12.69 0.84 -15.15
CA ALA A 84 -13.76 1.73 -15.57
C ALA A 84 -14.23 2.59 -14.40
N ASN A 85 -14.59 3.84 -14.69
CA ASN A 85 -15.32 4.67 -13.73
C ASN A 85 -16.79 4.26 -13.79
N TYR A 86 -17.34 3.85 -12.67
CA TYR A 86 -18.71 3.39 -12.55
C TYR A 86 -19.54 4.42 -11.77
N GLU A 87 -20.73 4.72 -12.31
CA GLU A 87 -21.70 5.58 -11.63
C GLU A 87 -22.83 4.72 -11.10
N HIS A 88 -22.99 4.71 -9.79
CA HIS A 88 -24.06 3.99 -9.11
C HIS A 88 -25.09 4.99 -8.56
N LYS A 89 -26.35 4.72 -8.87
CA LYS A 89 -27.48 5.50 -8.33
C LYS A 89 -27.93 4.88 -7.02
N LEU A 90 -27.73 5.61 -5.93
CA LEU A 90 -28.15 5.19 -4.61
C LEU A 90 -29.68 5.18 -4.47
N LEU A 91 -30.15 4.43 -3.48
CA LEU A 91 -31.58 4.40 -3.10
C LEU A 91 -32.15 5.79 -2.77
N ASN A 92 -31.32 6.71 -2.32
CA ASN A 92 -31.71 8.11 -2.04
C ASN A 92 -31.68 9.05 -3.28
N ASN A 93 -31.58 8.50 -4.49
CA ASN A 93 -31.46 9.20 -5.77
C ASN A 93 -30.18 10.05 -5.95
N LYS A 94 -29.14 9.89 -5.13
CA LYS A 94 -27.83 10.49 -5.34
C LYS A 94 -26.98 9.55 -6.18
N ASN A 95 -26.19 10.10 -7.10
CA ASN A 95 -25.21 9.33 -7.85
C ASN A 95 -23.88 9.36 -7.12
N ILE A 96 -23.22 8.22 -7.05
CA ILE A 96 -21.82 8.08 -6.60
C ILE A 96 -21.02 7.54 -7.77
N SER A 97 -19.90 8.20 -8.07
CA SER A 97 -18.93 7.72 -9.05
C SER A 97 -17.72 7.12 -8.34
N PHE A 98 -17.30 5.94 -8.75
CA PHE A 98 -16.13 5.25 -8.22
C PHE A 98 -15.48 4.35 -9.25
N ASN A 99 -14.19 4.08 -9.07
CA ASN A 99 -13.44 3.23 -9.97
C ASN A 99 -13.63 1.75 -9.62
N VAL A 100 -13.88 0.97 -10.65
CA VAL A 100 -14.01 -0.48 -10.57
C VAL A 100 -13.05 -1.11 -11.57
N LYS A 101 -12.28 -2.08 -11.15
CA LYS A 101 -11.48 -2.90 -12.04
C LYS A 101 -12.25 -4.19 -12.27
N MET A 102 -12.55 -4.50 -13.52
CA MET A 102 -13.39 -5.64 -13.86
C MET A 102 -12.79 -6.50 -14.98
N SER A 103 -13.11 -7.75 -14.92
CA SER A 103 -12.88 -8.70 -16.00
C SER A 103 -14.17 -9.46 -16.32
N LYS A 104 -14.08 -10.42 -17.21
CA LYS A 104 -15.21 -11.32 -17.52
C LYS A 104 -15.69 -12.10 -16.29
N ASN A 105 -14.80 -12.45 -15.35
CA ASN A 105 -15.08 -13.38 -14.26
C ASN A 105 -14.93 -12.75 -12.87
N HIS A 106 -14.31 -11.57 -12.74
CA HIS A 106 -14.15 -10.92 -11.43
C HIS A 106 -14.32 -9.40 -11.48
N ILE A 107 -14.61 -8.84 -10.32
CA ILE A 107 -14.79 -7.42 -10.08
C ILE A 107 -13.95 -7.04 -8.85
N GLU A 108 -13.10 -6.00 -8.98
CA GLU A 108 -12.31 -5.46 -7.90
C GLU A 108 -12.81 -4.06 -7.53
N VAL A 109 -13.02 -3.83 -6.25
CA VAL A 109 -13.49 -2.54 -5.71
C VAL A 109 -12.67 -2.16 -4.48
N ASN A 110 -12.35 -0.87 -4.34
CA ASN A 110 -11.74 -0.31 -3.14
C ASN A 110 -12.64 0.75 -2.50
N PRO A 111 -13.63 0.37 -1.69
CA PRO A 111 -14.58 1.30 -1.12
C PRO A 111 -13.93 2.32 -0.15
N SER A 112 -12.81 1.96 0.49
CA SER A 112 -12.12 2.82 1.46
C SER A 112 -11.60 4.15 0.89
N GLU A 113 -11.43 4.26 -0.44
CA GLU A 113 -10.99 5.49 -1.10
C GLU A 113 -12.08 6.58 -1.13
N TYR A 114 -13.35 6.20 -0.89
CA TYR A 114 -14.51 7.09 -1.06
C TYR A 114 -15.07 7.62 0.27
N GLY A 115 -14.35 7.41 1.37
CA GLY A 115 -14.66 7.97 2.70
C GLY A 115 -16.07 7.58 3.16
N ILE A 116 -16.94 8.57 3.45
CA ILE A 116 -18.31 8.34 3.98
C ILE A 116 -19.19 7.52 3.01
N ASN A 117 -18.85 7.48 1.73
CA ASN A 117 -19.60 6.73 0.73
C ASN A 117 -19.24 5.24 0.71
N ASP A 118 -18.22 4.80 1.47
CA ASP A 118 -17.79 3.41 1.57
C ASP A 118 -18.97 2.48 1.93
N ARG A 119 -19.81 2.90 2.91
CA ARG A 119 -21.00 2.16 3.34
C ARG A 119 -22.02 1.95 2.22
N ASN A 120 -22.18 2.94 1.34
CA ASN A 120 -23.13 2.83 0.23
C ASN A 120 -22.59 1.94 -0.86
N ILE A 121 -21.28 2.01 -1.15
CA ILE A 121 -20.62 1.13 -2.11
C ILE A 121 -20.72 -0.32 -1.63
N VAL A 122 -20.50 -0.58 -0.36
CA VAL A 122 -20.59 -1.95 0.19
C VAL A 122 -22.03 -2.40 0.30
N GLY A 123 -22.92 -1.62 0.92
CA GLY A 123 -24.27 -2.02 1.26
C GLY A 123 -25.26 -1.97 0.08
N GLU A 124 -24.98 -1.22 -0.98
CA GLU A 124 -25.85 -1.16 -2.16
C GLU A 124 -25.19 -1.81 -3.38
N TYR A 125 -24.02 -1.32 -3.80
CA TYR A 125 -23.39 -1.83 -5.03
C TYR A 125 -22.82 -3.25 -4.88
N ILE A 126 -22.02 -3.54 -3.85
CA ILE A 126 -21.45 -4.90 -3.69
C ILE A 126 -22.56 -5.90 -3.38
N GLU A 127 -23.58 -5.52 -2.62
CA GLU A 127 -24.73 -6.37 -2.37
C GLU A 127 -25.50 -6.66 -3.67
N GLU A 128 -25.77 -5.65 -4.50
CA GLU A 128 -26.45 -5.85 -5.79
C GLU A 128 -25.70 -6.78 -6.72
N ILE A 129 -24.39 -6.55 -6.91
CA ILE A 129 -23.60 -7.40 -7.82
C ILE A 129 -23.41 -8.82 -7.30
N SER A 130 -23.40 -9.03 -5.99
CA SER A 130 -23.25 -10.35 -5.38
C SER A 130 -24.52 -11.19 -5.46
N ASN A 131 -25.70 -10.56 -5.45
CA ASN A 131 -26.99 -11.24 -5.60
C ASN A 131 -27.27 -11.70 -7.04
N ALA A 132 -26.58 -11.17 -8.04
CA ALA A 132 -26.83 -11.49 -9.44
C ALA A 132 -25.79 -12.50 -9.95
N PRO A 133 -26.21 -13.68 -10.45
CA PRO A 133 -25.28 -14.64 -11.04
C PRO A 133 -24.59 -14.04 -12.28
N ASN A 134 -23.42 -14.57 -12.63
CA ASN A 134 -22.76 -14.17 -13.86
C ASN A 134 -23.52 -14.71 -15.08
N ILE A 135 -24.27 -13.85 -15.74
CA ILE A 135 -25.14 -14.22 -16.89
C ILE A 135 -24.32 -14.81 -18.05
N ILE A 136 -23.06 -14.40 -18.20
CA ILE A 136 -22.20 -14.83 -19.30
C ILE A 136 -21.66 -16.24 -19.09
N THR A 137 -21.27 -16.57 -17.86
CA THR A 137 -20.59 -17.83 -17.56
C THR A 137 -21.43 -18.81 -16.75
N GLY A 138 -22.53 -18.37 -16.14
CA GLY A 138 -23.35 -19.17 -15.23
C GLY A 138 -22.66 -19.50 -13.88
N ASN A 139 -21.43 -19.06 -13.69
CA ASN A 139 -20.66 -19.30 -12.47
C ASN A 139 -20.90 -18.19 -11.43
N LYS A 140 -20.47 -18.42 -10.19
CA LYS A 140 -20.41 -17.38 -9.17
C LYS A 140 -19.50 -16.23 -9.64
N LYS A 141 -19.88 -15.00 -9.34
CA LYS A 141 -19.00 -13.83 -9.53
C LYS A 141 -17.90 -13.84 -8.50
N ASN A 142 -16.71 -13.43 -8.89
CA ASN A 142 -15.60 -13.23 -7.96
C ASN A 142 -15.51 -11.75 -7.63
N ILE A 143 -15.68 -11.42 -6.36
CA ILE A 143 -15.69 -10.06 -5.85
C ILE A 143 -14.47 -9.88 -4.97
N ILE A 144 -13.60 -8.94 -5.34
CA ILE A 144 -12.36 -8.63 -4.62
C ILE A 144 -12.53 -7.25 -3.97
N VAL A 145 -12.48 -7.21 -2.64
CA VAL A 145 -12.65 -5.98 -1.87
C VAL A 145 -11.31 -5.58 -1.24
N TRP A 146 -10.80 -4.44 -1.67
CA TRP A 146 -9.50 -3.94 -1.23
C TRP A 146 -9.59 -3.10 0.04
N ASN A 147 -8.53 -3.15 0.87
CA ASN A 147 -8.33 -2.30 2.05
C ASN A 147 -9.48 -2.33 3.06
N ILE A 148 -10.00 -3.51 3.36
CA ILE A 148 -11.13 -3.64 4.30
C ILE A 148 -10.82 -3.12 5.70
N ASP A 149 -9.56 -3.09 6.12
CA ASP A 149 -9.09 -2.53 7.40
C ASP A 149 -9.20 -1.00 7.49
N LYS A 150 -9.50 -0.32 6.38
CA LYS A 150 -9.69 1.13 6.30
C LYS A 150 -11.15 1.55 6.12
N LEU A 151 -12.07 0.59 6.09
CA LEU A 151 -13.50 0.86 6.00
C LEU A 151 -14.02 1.52 7.28
N GLY A 152 -15.06 2.35 7.13
CA GLY A 152 -15.83 2.84 8.27
C GLY A 152 -16.58 1.67 8.96
N VAL A 153 -16.89 1.82 10.24
CA VAL A 153 -17.55 0.76 11.05
C VAL A 153 -18.81 0.24 10.37
N ILE A 154 -19.69 1.14 9.89
CA ILE A 154 -20.95 0.77 9.24
C ILE A 154 -20.71 0.01 7.92
N ALA A 155 -19.72 0.44 7.12
CA ALA A 155 -19.36 -0.23 5.88
C ALA A 155 -18.80 -1.64 6.15
N PHE A 156 -18.04 -1.76 7.23
CA PHE A 156 -17.46 -3.03 7.65
C PHE A 156 -18.54 -4.03 8.09
N ASP A 157 -19.52 -3.59 8.90
CA ASP A 157 -20.67 -4.41 9.30
C ASP A 157 -21.52 -4.82 8.11
N SER A 158 -21.72 -3.89 7.15
CA SER A 158 -22.41 -4.19 5.89
C SER A 158 -21.66 -5.22 5.07
N LEU A 159 -20.32 -5.15 4.98
CA LEU A 159 -19.49 -6.14 4.26
C LEU A 159 -19.65 -7.53 4.90
N HIS A 160 -19.59 -7.62 6.21
CA HIS A 160 -19.81 -8.90 6.92
C HIS A 160 -21.17 -9.50 6.59
N TYR A 161 -22.22 -8.69 6.62
CA TYR A 161 -23.57 -9.13 6.27
C TYR A 161 -23.65 -9.60 4.81
N VAL A 162 -23.11 -8.84 3.87
CA VAL A 162 -23.14 -9.16 2.43
C VAL A 162 -22.37 -10.44 2.13
N VAL A 163 -21.18 -10.61 2.69
CA VAL A 163 -20.38 -11.84 2.51
C VAL A 163 -21.14 -13.05 3.01
N LYS A 164 -21.69 -12.99 4.24
CA LYS A 164 -22.41 -14.12 4.84
C LYS A 164 -23.71 -14.45 4.12
N LYS A 165 -24.44 -13.45 3.67
CA LYS A 165 -25.72 -13.63 2.95
C LYS A 165 -25.52 -14.23 1.57
N ASN A 166 -24.44 -13.86 0.89
CA ASN A 166 -24.24 -14.14 -0.54
C ASN A 166 -23.12 -15.15 -0.83
N GLU A 167 -22.63 -15.89 0.16
CA GLU A 167 -21.57 -16.90 -0.03
C GLU A 167 -21.97 -18.01 -1.02
N ASP A 168 -23.27 -18.28 -1.17
CA ASP A 168 -23.79 -19.27 -2.13
C ASP A 168 -23.85 -18.71 -3.56
N TYR A 169 -23.85 -17.38 -3.76
CA TYR A 169 -24.06 -16.72 -5.06
C TYR A 169 -22.79 -16.06 -5.59
N ALA A 170 -21.86 -15.67 -4.72
CA ALA A 170 -20.62 -15.01 -5.08
C ALA A 170 -19.43 -15.56 -4.27
N ASN A 171 -18.25 -15.48 -4.87
CA ASN A 171 -16.98 -15.75 -4.21
C ASN A 171 -16.37 -14.43 -3.74
N PHE A 172 -15.87 -14.35 -2.50
CA PHE A 172 -15.30 -13.15 -1.95
C PHE A 172 -13.83 -13.31 -1.63
N ILE A 173 -13.01 -12.33 -2.04
CA ILE A 173 -11.64 -12.16 -1.59
C ILE A 173 -11.52 -10.77 -0.97
N CYS A 174 -11.33 -10.71 0.32
CA CYS A 174 -11.11 -9.49 1.07
C CYS A 174 -9.62 -9.26 1.28
N ILE A 175 -9.13 -8.05 1.05
CA ILE A 175 -7.71 -7.72 1.19
C ILE A 175 -7.53 -6.68 2.28
N SER A 176 -6.61 -6.95 3.19
CA SER A 176 -6.29 -6.09 4.33
C SER A 176 -4.78 -5.90 4.46
N SER A 177 -4.36 -4.72 4.89
CA SER A 177 -2.97 -4.49 5.26
C SER A 177 -2.67 -4.91 6.71
N ASN A 178 -3.70 -5.01 7.58
CA ASN A 178 -3.54 -5.33 8.98
C ASN A 178 -4.76 -6.08 9.54
N SER A 179 -4.60 -7.37 9.80
CA SER A 179 -5.67 -8.21 10.37
C SER A 179 -6.11 -7.78 11.78
N ASN A 180 -5.24 -7.13 12.56
CA ASN A 180 -5.58 -6.68 13.91
C ASN A 180 -6.63 -5.56 13.94
N LYS A 181 -6.85 -4.87 12.82
CA LYS A 181 -7.89 -3.83 12.68
C LYS A 181 -9.25 -4.41 12.29
N ILE A 182 -9.30 -5.69 11.96
CA ILE A 182 -10.50 -6.38 11.49
C ILE A 182 -11.24 -6.97 12.70
N ASP A 183 -12.55 -6.76 12.75
CA ASP A 183 -13.38 -7.29 13.82
C ASP A 183 -13.41 -8.84 13.77
N LYS A 184 -13.41 -9.46 14.94
CA LYS A 184 -13.44 -10.93 15.09
C LYS A 184 -14.67 -11.56 14.47
N SER A 185 -15.77 -10.83 14.36
CA SER A 185 -17.00 -11.31 13.72
C SER A 185 -16.79 -11.70 12.27
N ILE A 186 -16.13 -10.84 11.48
CA ILE A 186 -15.86 -11.14 10.07
C ILE A 186 -14.70 -12.12 9.91
N LEU A 187 -13.70 -12.09 10.80
CA LEU A 187 -12.60 -13.06 10.79
C LEU A 187 -13.09 -14.51 10.93
N SER A 188 -14.21 -14.72 11.64
CA SER A 188 -14.80 -16.04 11.79
C SER A 188 -15.47 -16.57 10.52
N THR A 189 -15.76 -15.69 9.55
CA THR A 189 -16.42 -16.07 8.28
C THR A 189 -15.45 -16.14 7.09
N LEU A 190 -14.21 -15.63 7.25
CA LEU A 190 -13.21 -15.60 6.22
C LEU A 190 -12.06 -16.55 6.54
N ASN A 191 -11.59 -17.29 5.55
CA ASN A 191 -10.36 -18.08 5.67
C ASN A 191 -9.13 -17.18 5.51
N GLU A 192 -8.34 -17.02 6.57
CA GLU A 192 -7.19 -16.12 6.56
C GLU A 192 -5.97 -16.71 5.85
N ILE A 193 -5.44 -15.96 4.92
CA ILE A 193 -4.19 -16.21 4.20
C ILE A 193 -3.26 -15.02 4.42
N ASN A 194 -2.16 -15.24 5.15
CA ASN A 194 -1.21 -14.18 5.48
C ASN A 194 0.03 -14.26 4.59
N ILE A 195 0.31 -13.16 3.87
CA ILE A 195 1.51 -12.98 3.07
C ILE A 195 2.53 -12.23 3.92
N ILE A 196 3.63 -12.88 4.24
CA ILE A 196 4.68 -12.34 5.09
C ILE A 196 5.57 -11.39 4.28
N ASN A 197 5.98 -10.28 4.90
CA ASN A 197 6.94 -9.36 4.29
C ASN A 197 8.28 -10.03 4.06
N PRO A 198 8.97 -9.67 2.96
CA PRO A 198 10.30 -10.18 2.67
C PRO A 198 11.30 -9.82 3.77
N ASN A 199 12.13 -10.79 4.13
CA ASN A 199 13.21 -10.62 5.09
C ASN A 199 14.55 -10.35 4.39
N ARG A 200 15.60 -10.08 5.16
CA ARG A 200 16.96 -9.83 4.64
C ARG A 200 17.46 -10.92 3.70
N ASN A 201 17.17 -12.19 4.00
CA ASN A 201 17.64 -13.31 3.20
C ASN A 201 17.04 -13.30 1.80
N PHE A 202 15.76 -12.94 1.67
CA PHE A 202 15.11 -12.77 0.38
C PHE A 202 15.84 -11.74 -0.49
N TYR A 203 16.15 -10.57 0.06
CA TYR A 203 16.86 -9.52 -0.69
C TYR A 203 18.26 -9.95 -1.08
N SER A 204 19.02 -10.59 -0.17
CA SER A 204 20.36 -11.07 -0.49
C SER A 204 20.34 -12.14 -1.58
N GLU A 205 19.41 -13.10 -1.53
CA GLU A 205 19.24 -14.10 -2.59
C GLU A 205 18.85 -13.47 -3.93
N PHE A 206 17.97 -12.46 -3.90
CA PHE A 206 17.59 -11.73 -5.10
C PHE A 206 18.78 -11.04 -5.75
N PHE A 207 19.56 -10.26 -4.98
CA PHE A 207 20.74 -9.57 -5.50
C PHE A 207 21.83 -10.53 -5.97
N THR A 208 22.06 -11.63 -5.27
CA THR A 208 23.02 -12.66 -5.70
C THR A 208 22.62 -13.27 -7.05
N LYS A 209 21.32 -13.48 -7.27
CA LYS A 209 20.82 -14.10 -8.51
C LYS A 209 20.82 -13.13 -9.69
N PHE A 210 20.33 -11.91 -9.51
CA PHE A 210 20.07 -10.98 -10.61
C PHE A 210 21.17 -9.92 -10.79
N TYR A 211 21.89 -9.59 -9.71
CA TYR A 211 22.88 -8.50 -9.70
C TYR A 211 24.14 -8.88 -8.89
N PRO A 212 24.89 -9.92 -9.31
CA PRO A 212 26.00 -10.46 -8.51
C PRO A 212 27.18 -9.49 -8.33
N ASN A 213 27.31 -8.51 -9.23
CA ASN A 213 28.43 -7.54 -9.22
C ASN A 213 28.19 -6.33 -8.30
N LEU A 214 27.00 -6.19 -7.68
CA LEU A 214 26.68 -5.06 -6.84
C LEU A 214 27.10 -5.29 -5.38
N ASP A 215 27.51 -4.22 -4.70
CA ASP A 215 27.72 -4.26 -3.25
C ASP A 215 26.37 -4.37 -2.51
N GLN A 216 26.02 -5.61 -2.20
CA GLN A 216 24.77 -5.96 -1.55
C GLN A 216 24.60 -5.27 -0.19
N ASN A 217 25.67 -5.08 0.58
CA ASN A 217 25.58 -4.49 1.91
C ASN A 217 25.19 -3.02 1.86
N THR A 218 25.76 -2.27 0.93
CA THR A 218 25.41 -0.86 0.71
C THR A 218 23.93 -0.72 0.32
N ILE A 219 23.46 -1.54 -0.62
CA ILE A 219 22.06 -1.50 -1.08
C ILE A 219 21.10 -1.90 0.05
N LEU A 220 21.40 -2.97 0.77
CA LEU A 220 20.56 -3.41 1.89
C LEU A 220 20.48 -2.35 3.00
N ASN A 221 21.56 -1.62 3.27
CA ASN A 221 21.53 -0.52 4.23
C ASN A 221 20.64 0.64 3.75
N GLU A 222 20.63 0.94 2.45
CA GLU A 222 19.73 1.95 1.89
C GLU A 222 18.25 1.53 1.92
N LEU A 223 17.96 0.24 1.78
CA LEU A 223 16.59 -0.29 1.83
C LEU A 223 16.06 -0.46 3.27
N LYS A 224 16.92 -0.38 4.26
CA LYS A 224 16.59 -0.63 5.66
C LYS A 224 15.73 0.48 6.23
N LEU A 225 14.61 0.10 6.88
CA LEU A 225 13.69 0.98 7.60
C LEU A 225 13.69 0.75 9.12
N GLY A 226 14.51 -0.13 9.63
CA GLY A 226 14.57 -0.47 11.05
C GLY A 226 15.61 -1.55 11.32
N LEU A 227 15.62 -2.13 12.51
CA LEU A 227 16.59 -3.16 12.85
C LEU A 227 16.51 -4.38 11.92
N ASN A 228 15.28 -4.80 11.59
CA ASN A 228 15.02 -5.98 10.75
C ASN A 228 14.03 -5.71 9.60
N ASP A 229 13.54 -4.47 9.46
CA ASP A 229 12.54 -4.11 8.47
C ASP A 229 13.19 -3.46 7.25
N TYR A 230 12.70 -3.83 6.07
CA TYR A 230 13.16 -3.34 4.78
C TYR A 230 11.95 -2.82 3.97
N SER A 231 12.12 -1.69 3.29
CA SER A 231 11.08 -1.16 2.42
C SER A 231 11.00 -1.97 1.13
N PHE A 232 9.97 -2.80 1.00
CA PHE A 232 9.71 -3.52 -0.24
C PHE A 232 9.35 -2.57 -1.39
N ASN A 233 8.67 -1.46 -1.10
CA ASN A 233 8.37 -0.44 -2.11
C ASN A 233 9.64 0.21 -2.66
N SER A 234 10.59 0.57 -1.80
CA SER A 234 11.90 1.10 -2.23
C SER A 234 12.69 0.06 -3.03
N PHE A 235 12.62 -1.21 -2.63
CA PHE A 235 13.22 -2.31 -3.37
C PHE A 235 12.62 -2.49 -4.77
N LEU A 236 11.30 -2.49 -4.91
CA LEU A 236 10.64 -2.60 -6.22
C LEU A 236 11.06 -1.46 -7.16
N LYS A 237 11.12 -0.23 -6.64
CA LYS A 237 11.59 0.93 -7.41
C LYS A 237 13.04 0.76 -7.85
N TYR A 238 13.91 0.28 -6.95
CA TYR A 238 15.29 -0.01 -7.29
C TYR A 238 15.40 -1.03 -8.43
N VAL A 239 14.69 -2.16 -8.30
CA VAL A 239 14.65 -3.20 -9.34
C VAL A 239 14.16 -2.66 -10.67
N GLY A 240 13.10 -1.84 -10.66
CA GLY A 240 12.58 -1.22 -11.88
C GLY A 240 13.55 -0.25 -12.55
N VAL A 241 14.30 0.52 -11.78
CA VAL A 241 15.35 1.40 -12.33
C VAL A 241 16.48 0.57 -12.94
N MET A 242 16.94 -0.46 -12.23
CA MET A 242 18.03 -1.32 -12.72
C MET A 242 17.64 -2.10 -13.98
N SER A 243 16.41 -2.59 -14.07
CA SER A 243 15.92 -3.33 -15.25
C SER A 243 15.83 -2.44 -16.50
N ASN A 244 15.53 -1.15 -16.34
CA ASN A 244 15.34 -0.23 -17.46
C ASN A 244 16.64 0.42 -17.95
N PHE A 245 17.66 0.56 -17.11
CA PHE A 245 18.84 1.36 -17.46
C PHE A 245 20.14 0.57 -17.71
N ASN A 246 20.19 -0.73 -17.43
CA ASN A 246 21.39 -1.57 -17.60
C ASN A 246 22.69 -0.91 -17.05
N ARG A 247 22.61 -0.07 -16.03
CA ARG A 247 23.74 0.69 -15.48
C ARG A 247 23.93 0.37 -14.01
N GLU A 248 25.16 0.21 -13.61
CA GLU A 248 25.63 0.26 -12.21
C GLU A 248 25.47 1.72 -11.70
N LEU A 249 24.23 2.16 -11.49
CA LEU A 249 23.97 3.45 -10.89
C LEU A 249 24.07 3.30 -9.37
N GLU A 250 24.82 4.23 -8.76
CA GLU A 250 24.83 4.39 -7.32
C GLU A 250 23.38 4.63 -6.85
N TYR A 251 22.78 3.65 -6.18
CA TYR A 251 21.41 3.74 -5.72
C TYR A 251 21.31 4.74 -4.58
N LYS A 252 20.48 5.75 -4.77
CA LYS A 252 20.04 6.66 -3.71
C LYS A 252 18.58 6.41 -3.43
N ASN A 253 18.25 6.10 -2.20
CA ASN A 253 16.85 5.90 -1.81
C ASN A 253 16.06 7.20 -2.01
N PRO A 254 15.06 7.21 -2.93
CA PRO A 254 14.30 8.43 -3.20
C PRO A 254 13.63 9.00 -1.95
N LEU A 255 13.12 8.15 -1.06
CA LEU A 255 12.52 8.59 0.20
C LEU A 255 13.52 9.36 1.05
N LYS A 256 14.74 8.86 1.20
CA LYS A 256 15.80 9.54 1.96
C LYS A 256 16.17 10.89 1.33
N GLU A 257 16.20 10.99 -0.01
CA GLU A 257 16.46 12.26 -0.70
C GLU A 257 15.36 13.29 -0.47
N PHE A 258 14.07 12.91 -0.63
CA PHE A 258 12.94 13.80 -0.35
C PHE A 258 12.94 14.27 1.10
N ILE A 259 13.15 13.36 2.06
CA ILE A 259 13.16 13.70 3.47
C ILE A 259 14.37 14.58 3.82
N ARG A 260 15.53 14.35 3.22
CA ARG A 260 16.71 15.21 3.37
C ARG A 260 16.42 16.64 2.93
N ASP A 261 15.73 16.83 1.79
CA ASP A 261 15.33 18.15 1.29
C ASP A 261 14.34 18.84 2.25
N ILE A 262 13.35 18.11 2.77
CA ILE A 262 12.41 18.62 3.78
C ILE A 262 13.18 19.03 5.04
N TYR A 263 14.06 18.16 5.53
CA TYR A 263 14.83 18.39 6.74
C TYR A 263 15.73 19.63 6.63
N ARG A 264 16.44 19.79 5.49
CA ARG A 264 17.24 20.99 5.21
C ARG A 264 16.39 22.26 5.20
N LYS A 265 15.20 22.22 4.59
CA LYS A 265 14.29 23.38 4.57
C LYS A 265 13.82 23.75 5.98
N ILE A 266 13.55 22.76 6.85
CA ILE A 266 13.17 22.98 8.25
C ILE A 266 14.32 23.62 9.05
N THR A 267 15.55 23.14 8.86
CA THR A 267 16.70 23.64 9.61
C THR A 267 17.13 25.03 9.18
N MET A 268 16.94 25.40 7.89
CA MET A 268 17.35 26.69 7.34
C MET A 268 16.31 27.80 7.52
N LYS A 269 15.02 27.49 7.58
CA LYS A 269 13.94 28.48 7.63
C LYS A 269 13.38 28.62 9.04
N ASN A 270 13.52 29.80 9.64
CA ASN A 270 13.04 30.10 11.01
C ASN A 270 11.55 30.46 11.06
N LYS A 271 10.89 30.71 9.92
CA LYS A 271 9.47 31.10 9.84
C LYS A 271 8.74 30.31 8.78
N ILE A 272 7.52 29.92 9.12
CA ILE A 272 6.57 29.32 8.18
C ILE A 272 6.05 30.46 7.28
N THR A 273 6.26 30.31 5.97
CA THR A 273 5.73 31.23 4.94
C THR A 273 4.77 30.47 4.04
N ASP A 274 3.84 31.18 3.38
CA ASP A 274 2.91 30.56 2.44
C ASP A 274 3.64 29.77 1.34
N THR A 275 4.74 30.34 0.83
CA THR A 275 5.60 29.65 -0.15
C THR A 275 6.19 28.35 0.39
N PHE A 276 6.60 28.32 1.66
CA PHE A 276 7.11 27.10 2.29
C PHE A 276 6.02 26.04 2.44
N ILE A 277 4.79 26.46 2.77
CA ILE A 277 3.63 25.58 2.87
C ILE A 277 3.34 24.90 1.53
N GLU A 278 3.30 25.68 0.45
CA GLU A 278 3.04 25.17 -0.91
C GLU A 278 4.14 24.21 -1.38
N GLU A 279 5.42 24.57 -1.19
CA GLU A 279 6.56 23.71 -1.52
C GLU A 279 6.52 22.39 -0.75
N LEU A 280 6.28 22.46 0.57
CA LEU A 280 6.19 21.27 1.43
C LEU A 280 5.04 20.37 0.99
N ARG A 281 3.87 20.95 0.76
CA ARG A 281 2.68 20.23 0.32
C ARG A 281 2.93 19.49 -1.00
N THR A 282 3.57 20.14 -1.96
CA THR A 282 3.94 19.52 -3.24
C THR A 282 4.82 18.29 -3.03
N ILE A 283 5.88 18.41 -2.21
CA ILE A 283 6.77 17.28 -1.91
C ILE A 283 6.02 16.14 -1.21
N LEU A 284 5.11 16.46 -0.27
CA LEU A 284 4.34 15.45 0.45
C LEU A 284 3.36 14.72 -0.47
N TYR A 285 2.71 15.42 -1.40
CA TYR A 285 1.87 14.77 -2.41
C TYR A 285 2.69 13.86 -3.32
N ASP A 286 3.88 14.28 -3.74
CA ASP A 286 4.78 13.45 -4.54
C ASP A 286 5.14 12.16 -3.79
N LEU A 287 5.43 12.23 -2.48
CA LEU A 287 5.71 11.05 -1.66
C LEU A 287 4.53 10.06 -1.63
N TYR A 288 3.30 10.56 -1.57
CA TYR A 288 2.11 9.71 -1.63
C TYR A 288 1.87 9.12 -3.02
N VAL A 289 2.11 9.88 -4.08
CA VAL A 289 2.08 9.37 -5.47
C VAL A 289 3.09 8.22 -5.65
N TYR A 290 4.22 8.29 -4.94
CA TYR A 290 5.20 7.20 -4.89
C TYR A 290 4.82 6.04 -3.96
N HIS A 291 3.62 6.05 -3.39
CA HIS A 291 3.12 5.01 -2.48
C HIS A 291 3.94 4.82 -1.20
N PHE A 292 4.64 5.85 -0.74
CA PHE A 292 5.25 5.81 0.59
C PHE A 292 4.18 6.01 1.66
N THR A 293 4.23 5.17 2.68
CA THR A 293 3.30 5.26 3.81
C THR A 293 3.70 6.35 4.80
N TYR A 294 2.76 6.80 5.61
CA TYR A 294 3.04 7.75 6.71
C TYR A 294 4.19 7.25 7.60
N ASP A 295 4.15 5.97 7.98
CA ASP A 295 5.12 5.37 8.89
C ASP A 295 6.53 5.33 8.29
N GLU A 296 6.68 5.01 7.00
CA GLU A 296 7.97 5.05 6.31
C GLU A 296 8.55 6.47 6.26
N ILE A 297 7.71 7.46 5.94
CA ILE A 297 8.12 8.88 5.85
C ILE A 297 8.60 9.39 7.22
N VAL A 298 7.81 9.17 8.26
CA VAL A 298 8.12 9.62 9.63
C VAL A 298 9.33 8.88 10.18
N TYR A 299 9.47 7.59 9.91
CA TYR A 299 10.63 6.82 10.34
C TYR A 299 11.94 7.40 9.80
N VAL A 300 12.02 7.62 8.48
CA VAL A 300 13.21 8.22 7.85
C VAL A 300 13.46 9.64 8.36
N PHE A 301 12.40 10.43 8.59
CA PHE A 301 12.52 11.77 9.17
C PHE A 301 13.14 11.73 10.57
N ILE A 302 12.68 10.81 11.42
CA ILE A 302 13.23 10.62 12.77
C ILE A 302 14.69 10.15 12.73
N GLU A 303 15.09 9.34 11.75
CA GLU A 303 16.47 8.92 11.55
C GLU A 303 17.38 10.15 11.33
N PHE A 304 16.95 11.13 10.52
CA PHE A 304 17.69 12.39 10.36
C PHE A 304 17.77 13.20 11.65
N VAL A 305 16.65 13.32 12.39
CA VAL A 305 16.61 14.02 13.69
C VAL A 305 17.53 13.36 14.72
N ALA A 306 17.53 12.03 14.77
CA ALA A 306 18.36 11.28 15.73
C ALA A 306 19.86 11.48 15.49
N ASN A 307 20.25 11.53 14.21
CA ASN A 307 21.65 11.69 13.79
C ASN A 307 22.12 13.16 13.80
N ASP A 308 21.22 14.12 14.00
CA ASP A 308 21.59 15.53 14.08
C ASP A 308 22.16 15.89 15.46
N SER A 309 23.44 16.27 15.49
CA SER A 309 24.12 16.71 16.71
C SER A 309 23.76 18.14 17.15
N ALA A 310 23.10 18.92 16.26
CA ALA A 310 22.69 20.30 16.59
C ALA A 310 21.40 20.34 17.43
N ILE A 311 20.69 19.22 17.59
CA ILE A 311 19.45 19.12 18.34
C ILE A 311 19.73 18.50 19.71
N SER A 312 19.26 19.15 20.78
CA SER A 312 19.34 18.59 22.13
C SER A 312 18.44 17.35 22.30
N ASP A 313 18.81 16.44 23.21
CA ASP A 313 18.07 15.21 23.45
C ASP A 313 16.63 15.47 23.89
N ASP A 314 16.35 16.55 24.59
CA ASP A 314 15.00 16.92 25.00
C ASP A 314 14.13 17.31 23.79
N LYS A 315 14.69 18.05 22.84
CA LYS A 315 14.00 18.35 21.57
C LYS A 315 13.76 17.08 20.74
N LYS A 316 14.74 16.16 20.69
CA LYS A 316 14.57 14.85 20.02
C LYS A 316 13.41 14.07 20.64
N ARG A 317 13.32 14.01 21.97
CA ARG A 317 12.21 13.37 22.70
C ARG A 317 10.86 14.01 22.40
N LEU A 318 10.80 15.35 22.31
CA LEU A 318 9.57 16.06 21.96
C LEU A 318 9.12 15.74 20.53
N ILE A 319 10.05 15.70 19.57
CA ILE A 319 9.75 15.33 18.18
C ILE A 319 9.22 13.89 18.12
N LEU A 320 9.84 12.93 18.80
CA LEU A 320 9.37 11.55 18.89
C LEU A 320 7.96 11.46 19.47
N LYS A 321 7.67 12.22 20.54
CA LYS A 321 6.32 12.28 21.11
C LYS A 321 5.29 12.81 20.11
N LYS A 322 5.65 13.83 19.32
CA LYS A 322 4.79 14.35 18.26
C LYS A 322 4.59 13.33 17.13
N ALA A 323 5.61 12.60 16.73
CA ALA A 323 5.49 11.53 15.73
C ALA A 323 4.46 10.48 16.15
N CYS A 324 4.51 10.02 17.40
CA CYS A 324 3.52 9.07 17.93
C CYS A 324 2.09 9.64 17.96
N LEU A 325 1.93 10.91 18.35
CA LEU A 325 0.61 11.54 18.39
C LEU A 325 -0.01 11.67 16.99
N PHE A 326 0.76 12.19 16.05
CA PHE A 326 0.27 12.36 14.67
C PHE A 326 0.11 11.03 13.94
N GLY A 327 0.92 10.02 14.24
CA GLY A 327 0.75 8.65 13.73
C GLY A 327 -0.58 8.04 14.17
N ASN A 328 -0.94 8.18 15.45
CA ASN A 328 -2.23 7.68 15.94
C ASN A 328 -3.43 8.40 15.27
N THR A 329 -3.32 9.71 15.05
CA THR A 329 -4.39 10.48 14.39
C THR A 329 -4.45 10.22 12.88
N SER A 330 -3.31 10.02 12.23
CA SER A 330 -3.20 9.65 10.80
C SER A 330 -3.89 8.34 10.49
N ASN A 331 -3.78 7.35 11.39
CA ASN A 331 -4.42 6.04 11.23
C ASN A 331 -5.95 6.08 11.37
N LYS A 332 -6.50 7.15 11.94
CA LYS A 332 -7.96 7.35 12.14
C LYS A 332 -8.57 8.26 11.07
N GLY A 333 -7.76 8.99 10.31
CA GLY A 333 -8.23 10.00 9.35
C GLY A 333 -8.02 9.56 7.89
N ASN A 334 -8.91 10.03 7.01
CA ASN A 334 -8.85 9.71 5.58
C ASN A 334 -7.79 10.52 4.81
N LYS A 335 -7.23 11.59 5.40
CA LYS A 335 -6.27 12.50 4.75
C LYS A 335 -4.94 12.54 5.50
N GLN A 336 -4.15 11.51 5.32
CA GLN A 336 -2.84 11.36 5.99
C GLN A 336 -1.88 12.54 5.73
N VAL A 337 -1.96 13.19 4.55
CA VAL A 337 -1.13 14.35 4.19
C VAL A 337 -1.24 15.49 5.20
N ILE A 338 -2.46 15.79 5.68
CA ILE A 338 -2.72 16.87 6.65
C ILE A 338 -1.98 16.59 7.98
N HIS A 339 -2.03 15.34 8.42
CA HIS A 339 -1.35 14.94 9.66
C HIS A 339 0.17 15.00 9.52
N LEU A 340 0.69 14.67 8.35
CA LEU A 340 2.10 14.76 8.04
C LEU A 340 2.59 16.22 7.94
N GLU A 341 1.82 17.10 7.29
CA GLU A 341 2.09 18.54 7.29
C GLU A 341 2.15 19.08 8.72
N ALA A 342 1.13 18.79 9.52
CA ALA A 342 1.05 19.22 10.92
C ALA A 342 2.22 18.69 11.76
N PHE A 343 2.64 17.45 11.54
CA PHE A 343 3.83 16.89 12.19
C PHE A 343 5.09 17.69 11.84
N ILE A 344 5.35 17.94 10.56
CA ILE A 344 6.54 18.66 10.09
C ILE A 344 6.58 20.10 10.62
N TYR A 345 5.43 20.80 10.64
CA TYR A 345 5.37 22.14 11.24
C TYR A 345 5.66 22.15 12.74
N ASN A 346 5.15 21.14 13.47
CA ASN A 346 5.49 20.98 14.88
C ASN A 346 7.00 20.73 15.08
N CYS A 347 7.62 19.91 14.21
CA CYS A 347 9.06 19.67 14.26
C CYS A 347 9.85 20.96 14.01
N MET A 348 9.46 21.77 13.02
CA MET A 348 10.08 23.07 12.76
C MET A 348 9.99 24.01 13.96
N ASN A 349 8.83 24.11 14.59
CA ASN A 349 8.65 24.93 15.79
C ASN A 349 9.51 24.44 16.97
N ILE A 350 9.62 23.12 17.16
CA ILE A 350 10.47 22.54 18.23
C ILE A 350 11.94 22.81 17.92
N TYR A 351 12.37 22.65 16.66
CA TYR A 351 13.75 22.90 16.24
C TYR A 351 14.20 24.32 16.58
N HIS A 352 13.38 25.33 16.23
CA HIS A 352 13.69 26.74 16.40
C HIS A 352 13.25 27.34 17.76
N SER A 353 12.59 26.56 18.62
CA SER A 353 12.27 27.04 19.97
C SER A 353 13.56 27.29 20.76
N ALA A 354 13.62 28.43 21.44
CA ALA A 354 14.70 28.69 22.41
C ALA A 354 14.71 27.59 23.48
N GLU A 355 15.87 27.09 23.84
CA GLU A 355 15.98 26.20 24.97
C GLU A 355 15.50 26.97 26.21
N LYS A 356 14.49 26.45 26.91
CA LYS A 356 14.12 26.95 28.20
C LYS A 356 15.30 26.62 29.14
N ALA A 357 16.04 27.67 29.48
CA ALA A 357 17.11 27.62 30.47
C ALA A 357 16.59 27.10 31.81
#